data_07431158a91eb1cfbc3a91bf0bee08dc
#
_entry.id   07431158a91eb1cfbc3a91bf0bee08dc
#
_cell.length_a   1.000
_cell.length_b   1.000
_cell.length_c   1.000
_cell.angle_alpha   90.00
_cell.angle_beta   90.00
_cell.angle_gamma   90.00
#
_symmetry.space_group_name_H-M   'P 1'
#
loop_
_entity.id
_entity.type
_entity.pdbx_description
1 polymer ?
#
loop_
_entity_poly.entity_id
_entity_poly.type
_entity_poly.pdbx_seq_one_letter_code
_entity_poly.pdbx_strand_id
1 'polypeptide(L)'
;MSGPLVLGIETSCDETGIGIVRGTELLANVIASSMDEHARYGGVVPEVAARAHLEALRPTLDAALAEAGVGLSDLDAIAVTAGPGLAGALMVGVGAAKALAIALGKPLYGVNHLVGHVGADLLRPADGTGAGGELELPTVALLVSGGHTSLLLVRDLTRDVELLGETIDDAAGEAFDKVARLLGLPYPGGPRIDAAAAEGDPDAIRFPRGLTHAKDLEKHRYDFSFSGLKTAVARYVEQAGGRHSTADVAAGFRESVADVLTAKALAACRDLGVPRLLLGGGVVANARVRALAEERAAAAGVALRIPPLALCTDNGAMIAALGARLVAEGHPPSGDFGADSTLPVTIVQT
;
A
#
# COMPACT_ATOMS: atom_id res chain seq x y z
N MET A 1 15.71 -5.08 23.66
CA MET A 1 14.87 -4.15 24.43
C MET A 1 13.42 -4.54 24.20
N SER A 2 12.64 -4.65 25.24
CA SER A 2 11.23 -5.03 25.16
C SER A 2 10.41 -3.79 24.81
N GLY A 3 10.08 -3.61 23.53
CA GLY A 3 9.06 -2.64 23.12
C GLY A 3 7.65 -3.13 23.46
N PRO A 4 6.61 -2.28 23.25
CA PRO A 4 5.22 -2.69 23.48
C PRO A 4 4.83 -3.81 22.55
N LEU A 5 4.04 -4.77 23.06
CA LEU A 5 3.44 -5.86 22.30
C LEU A 5 2.08 -5.41 21.75
N VAL A 6 2.00 -5.20 20.45
CA VAL A 6 0.83 -4.63 19.80
C VAL A 6 0.24 -5.57 18.78
N LEU A 7 -1.09 -5.73 18.84
CA LEU A 7 -1.91 -6.37 17.82
C LEU A 7 -2.37 -5.33 16.82
N GLY A 8 -2.15 -5.57 15.53
CA GLY A 8 -2.66 -4.75 14.42
C GLY A 8 -3.75 -5.49 13.63
N ILE A 9 -4.81 -4.77 13.32
CA ILE A 9 -5.96 -5.25 12.53
C ILE A 9 -6.10 -4.39 11.29
N GLU A 10 -6.01 -5.02 10.12
CA GLU A 10 -6.17 -4.40 8.81
C GLU A 10 -7.35 -5.05 8.07
N THR A 11 -8.33 -4.23 7.66
CA THR A 11 -9.49 -4.67 6.88
C THR A 11 -9.98 -3.58 5.93
N SER A 12 -9.07 -2.76 5.37
CA SER A 12 -9.50 -1.60 4.58
C SER A 12 -10.02 -1.95 3.16
N CYS A 13 -9.64 -3.10 2.62
CA CYS A 13 -10.00 -3.50 1.25
C CYS A 13 -10.43 -4.98 1.16
N ASP A 14 -9.61 -5.86 0.63
CA ASP A 14 -9.94 -7.28 0.38
C ASP A 14 -9.06 -8.27 1.19
N GLU A 15 -8.06 -7.78 1.91
CA GLU A 15 -7.24 -8.54 2.84
C GLU A 15 -7.71 -8.36 4.29
N THR A 16 -7.91 -9.48 4.99
CA THR A 16 -8.02 -9.52 6.45
C THR A 16 -6.63 -9.77 7.02
N GLY A 17 -5.98 -8.73 7.50
CA GLY A 17 -4.62 -8.82 8.05
C GLY A 17 -4.61 -8.73 9.58
N ILE A 18 -3.95 -9.67 10.23
CA ILE A 18 -3.64 -9.62 11.66
C ILE A 18 -2.13 -9.70 11.83
N GLY A 19 -1.56 -8.67 12.45
CA GLY A 19 -0.14 -8.61 12.76
C GLY A 19 0.13 -8.47 14.25
N ILE A 20 1.22 -9.05 14.73
CA ILE A 20 1.68 -8.91 16.11
C ILE A 20 3.14 -8.49 16.09
N VAL A 21 3.45 -7.39 16.75
CA VAL A 21 4.81 -6.86 16.82
C VAL A 21 5.21 -6.59 18.27
N ARG A 22 6.50 -6.68 18.55
CA ARG A 22 7.11 -6.21 19.79
C ARG A 22 8.07 -5.05 19.48
N GLY A 23 7.59 -3.83 19.65
CA GLY A 23 8.31 -2.64 19.16
C GLY A 23 8.46 -2.69 17.65
N THR A 24 9.66 -2.95 17.12
CA THR A 24 9.94 -3.12 15.69
C THR A 24 10.12 -4.58 15.27
N GLU A 25 10.10 -5.52 16.22
CA GLU A 25 10.25 -6.94 15.95
C GLU A 25 8.92 -7.53 15.47
N LEU A 26 8.92 -8.12 14.27
CA LEU A 26 7.76 -8.80 13.70
C LEU A 26 7.65 -10.20 14.30
N LEU A 27 6.57 -10.48 15.03
CA LEU A 27 6.29 -11.79 15.64
C LEU A 27 5.31 -12.62 14.80
N ALA A 28 4.31 -11.98 14.18
CA ALA A 28 3.38 -12.64 13.28
C ALA A 28 2.80 -11.65 12.28
N ASN A 29 2.50 -12.15 11.07
CA ASN A 29 1.78 -11.42 10.04
C ASN A 29 0.94 -12.37 9.19
N VAL A 30 -0.29 -12.59 9.61
CA VAL A 30 -1.21 -13.53 8.97
C VAL A 30 -2.24 -12.76 8.15
N ILE A 31 -2.38 -13.15 6.89
CA ILE A 31 -3.28 -12.50 5.92
C ILE A 31 -4.22 -13.56 5.34
N ALA A 32 -5.51 -13.26 5.35
CA ALA A 32 -6.52 -13.99 4.61
C ALA A 32 -7.08 -13.06 3.52
N SER A 33 -6.89 -13.43 2.25
CA SER A 33 -7.35 -12.63 1.11
C SER A 33 -8.67 -13.19 0.56
N SER A 34 -9.60 -12.28 0.24
CA SER A 34 -10.84 -12.59 -0.47
C SER A 34 -10.72 -12.39 -1.99
N MET A 35 -9.50 -12.27 -2.51
CA MET A 35 -9.22 -11.99 -3.92
C MET A 35 -9.89 -13.00 -4.88
N ASP A 36 -9.89 -14.28 -4.54
CA ASP A 36 -10.52 -15.33 -5.36
C ASP A 36 -12.04 -15.14 -5.50
N GLU A 37 -12.69 -14.61 -4.44
CA GLU A 37 -14.11 -14.29 -4.47
C GLU A 37 -14.41 -13.09 -5.37
N HIS A 38 -13.48 -12.15 -5.48
CA HIS A 38 -13.57 -10.97 -6.31
C HIS A 38 -13.21 -11.22 -7.78
N ALA A 39 -12.43 -12.27 -8.07
CA ALA A 39 -11.97 -12.59 -9.43
C ALA A 39 -13.12 -12.72 -10.45
N ARG A 40 -14.24 -13.30 -10.05
CA ARG A 40 -15.46 -13.44 -10.91
C ARG A 40 -16.10 -12.10 -11.28
N TYR A 41 -15.85 -11.04 -10.52
CA TYR A 41 -16.35 -9.69 -10.78
C TYR A 41 -15.34 -8.81 -11.51
N GLY A 42 -14.07 -9.25 -11.56
CA GLY A 42 -12.98 -8.50 -12.19
C GLY A 42 -12.52 -7.27 -11.40
N GLY A 43 -12.74 -7.28 -10.09
CA GLY A 43 -12.35 -6.21 -9.17
C GLY A 43 -13.07 -6.34 -7.83
N VAL A 44 -12.61 -5.57 -6.82
CA VAL A 44 -13.14 -5.65 -5.46
C VAL A 44 -14.59 -5.17 -5.38
N VAL A 45 -15.45 -5.97 -4.74
CA VAL A 45 -16.86 -5.66 -4.47
C VAL A 45 -17.01 -5.40 -2.96
N PRO A 46 -17.34 -4.16 -2.51
CA PRO A 46 -17.31 -3.79 -1.11
C PRO A 46 -18.15 -4.68 -0.18
N GLU A 47 -19.33 -5.12 -0.62
CA GLU A 47 -20.18 -6.00 0.18
C GLU A 47 -19.59 -7.39 0.35
N VAL A 48 -18.94 -7.92 -0.70
CA VAL A 48 -18.27 -9.24 -0.65
C VAL A 48 -17.07 -9.14 0.30
N ALA A 49 -16.25 -8.09 0.21
CA ALA A 49 -15.13 -7.85 1.11
C ALA A 49 -15.59 -7.79 2.57
N ALA A 50 -16.61 -6.98 2.89
CA ALA A 50 -17.11 -6.86 4.26
C ALA A 50 -17.58 -8.20 4.85
N ARG A 51 -18.22 -9.06 4.07
CA ARG A 51 -18.64 -10.41 4.50
C ARG A 51 -17.45 -11.34 4.70
N ALA A 52 -16.49 -11.32 3.77
CA ALA A 52 -15.28 -12.14 3.89
C ALA A 52 -14.49 -11.81 5.15
N HIS A 53 -14.38 -10.52 5.51
CA HIS A 53 -13.73 -10.11 6.78
C HIS A 53 -14.40 -10.70 8.01
N LEU A 54 -15.75 -10.77 8.06
CA LEU A 54 -16.47 -11.37 9.19
C LEU A 54 -16.13 -12.85 9.38
N GLU A 55 -15.93 -13.57 8.27
CA GLU A 55 -15.60 -15.00 8.30
C GLU A 55 -14.11 -15.24 8.60
N ALA A 56 -13.24 -14.40 8.02
CA ALA A 56 -11.78 -14.56 8.12
C ALA A 56 -11.18 -14.05 9.43
N LEU A 57 -11.77 -13.02 10.06
CA LEU A 57 -11.12 -12.29 11.15
C LEU A 57 -10.73 -13.21 12.33
N ARG A 58 -11.63 -14.07 12.78
CA ARG A 58 -11.36 -14.94 13.94
C ARG A 58 -10.30 -16.01 13.63
N PRO A 59 -10.36 -16.77 12.52
CA PRO A 59 -9.31 -17.72 12.18
C PRO A 59 -7.95 -17.05 12.00
N THR A 60 -7.90 -15.86 11.38
CA THR A 60 -6.66 -15.11 11.17
C THR A 60 -6.06 -14.63 12.49
N LEU A 61 -6.90 -14.18 13.43
CA LEU A 61 -6.47 -13.80 14.78
C LEU A 61 -5.88 -14.99 15.55
N ASP A 62 -6.58 -16.11 15.56
CA ASP A 62 -6.13 -17.31 16.25
C ASP A 62 -4.79 -17.82 15.67
N ALA A 63 -4.63 -17.78 14.37
CA ALA A 63 -3.38 -18.14 13.69
C ALA A 63 -2.24 -17.17 14.05
N ALA A 64 -2.48 -15.87 14.06
CA ALA A 64 -1.45 -14.87 14.40
C ALA A 64 -0.99 -14.99 15.86
N LEU A 65 -1.90 -15.24 16.80
CA LEU A 65 -1.56 -15.49 18.21
C LEU A 65 -0.71 -16.75 18.37
N ALA A 66 -1.07 -17.82 17.65
CA ALA A 66 -0.30 -19.08 17.66
C ALA A 66 1.09 -18.91 17.06
N GLU A 67 1.22 -18.19 15.92
CA GLU A 67 2.49 -17.89 15.27
C GLU A 67 3.40 -17.05 16.18
N ALA A 68 2.85 -16.01 16.81
CA ALA A 68 3.59 -15.16 17.74
C ALA A 68 3.91 -15.83 19.08
N GLY A 69 3.25 -16.93 19.44
CA GLY A 69 3.40 -17.61 20.72
C GLY A 69 2.93 -16.79 21.92
N VAL A 70 1.91 -15.93 21.73
CA VAL A 70 1.37 -15.05 22.79
C VAL A 70 -0.13 -15.20 22.93
N GLY A 71 -0.66 -14.83 24.10
CA GLY A 71 -2.09 -14.76 24.37
C GLY A 71 -2.63 -13.33 24.27
N LEU A 72 -3.94 -13.20 24.15
CA LEU A 72 -4.61 -11.88 24.14
C LEU A 72 -4.33 -11.05 25.40
N SER A 73 -4.14 -11.70 26.56
CA SER A 73 -3.81 -11.03 27.82
C SER A 73 -2.44 -10.39 27.83
N ASP A 74 -1.51 -10.89 27.02
CA ASP A 74 -0.12 -10.43 26.95
C ASP A 74 0.04 -9.13 26.18
N LEU A 75 -0.95 -8.78 25.36
CA LEU A 75 -0.94 -7.57 24.55
C LEU A 75 -0.88 -6.31 25.43
N ASP A 76 -0.09 -5.34 25.03
CA ASP A 76 -0.05 -4.02 25.66
C ASP A 76 -1.08 -3.05 25.04
N ALA A 77 -1.33 -3.18 23.72
CA ALA A 77 -2.26 -2.34 22.98
C ALA A 77 -2.82 -3.04 21.73
N ILE A 78 -3.88 -2.46 21.19
CA ILE A 78 -4.48 -2.85 19.91
C ILE A 78 -4.44 -1.65 18.98
N ALA A 79 -4.05 -1.86 17.74
CA ALA A 79 -4.14 -0.89 16.65
C ALA A 79 -5.06 -1.41 15.56
N VAL A 80 -5.81 -0.51 14.93
CA VAL A 80 -6.72 -0.88 13.84
C VAL A 80 -6.74 0.20 12.78
N THR A 81 -6.87 -0.17 11.54
CA THR A 81 -7.09 0.77 10.45
C THR A 81 -8.45 1.45 10.60
N ALA A 82 -8.42 2.76 10.87
CA ALA A 82 -9.62 3.59 10.93
C ALA A 82 -10.05 4.11 9.54
N GLY A 83 -9.11 4.18 8.60
CA GLY A 83 -9.27 4.64 7.23
C GLY A 83 -7.94 5.11 6.62
N PRO A 84 -7.96 5.53 5.33
CA PRO A 84 -9.05 5.36 4.38
C PRO A 84 -9.26 3.92 3.94
N GLY A 85 -10.41 3.64 3.26
CA GLY A 85 -10.72 2.33 2.74
C GLY A 85 -12.22 2.11 2.48
N LEU A 86 -12.63 0.88 2.21
CA LEU A 86 -14.02 0.53 1.98
C LEU A 86 -14.80 0.59 3.31
N ALA A 87 -15.80 1.45 3.40
CA ALA A 87 -16.53 1.73 4.65
C ALA A 87 -17.03 0.46 5.36
N GLY A 88 -17.65 -0.48 4.62
CA GLY A 88 -18.14 -1.74 5.19
C GLY A 88 -17.03 -2.65 5.72
N ALA A 89 -15.92 -2.72 5.02
CA ALA A 89 -14.74 -3.50 5.39
C ALA A 89 -14.07 -2.91 6.65
N LEU A 90 -13.81 -1.61 6.67
CA LEU A 90 -13.29 -0.88 7.83
C LEU A 90 -14.15 -1.08 9.09
N MET A 91 -15.49 -1.03 8.94
CA MET A 91 -16.41 -1.22 10.06
C MET A 91 -16.24 -2.58 10.76
N VAL A 92 -15.90 -3.63 10.03
CA VAL A 92 -15.65 -4.97 10.61
C VAL A 92 -14.41 -4.93 11.50
N GLY A 93 -13.28 -4.41 10.99
CA GLY A 93 -12.03 -4.31 11.76
C GLY A 93 -12.16 -3.40 12.97
N VAL A 94 -12.72 -2.19 12.80
CA VAL A 94 -12.92 -1.22 13.87
C VAL A 94 -13.86 -1.78 14.94
N GLY A 95 -14.97 -2.44 14.55
CA GLY A 95 -15.90 -3.08 15.48
C GLY A 95 -15.23 -4.18 16.29
N ALA A 96 -14.47 -5.05 15.65
CA ALA A 96 -13.74 -6.11 16.32
C ALA A 96 -12.66 -5.58 17.26
N ALA A 97 -11.89 -4.57 16.83
CA ALA A 97 -10.85 -3.95 17.65
C ALA A 97 -11.45 -3.29 18.91
N LYS A 98 -12.56 -2.56 18.78
CA LYS A 98 -13.28 -1.96 19.92
C LYS A 98 -13.77 -3.04 20.89
N ALA A 99 -14.37 -4.12 20.39
CA ALA A 99 -14.84 -5.22 21.22
C ALA A 99 -13.70 -5.88 22.00
N LEU A 100 -12.56 -6.15 21.33
CA LEU A 100 -11.36 -6.71 21.96
C LEU A 100 -10.78 -5.74 23.01
N ALA A 101 -10.64 -4.46 22.68
CA ALA A 101 -10.09 -3.46 23.59
C ALA A 101 -10.91 -3.35 24.89
N ILE A 102 -12.24 -3.34 24.77
CA ILE A 102 -13.16 -3.31 25.92
C ILE A 102 -13.06 -4.60 26.74
N ALA A 103 -13.09 -5.77 26.08
CA ALA A 103 -13.07 -7.05 26.76
C ALA A 103 -11.75 -7.30 27.50
N LEU A 104 -10.63 -6.79 26.98
CA LEU A 104 -9.30 -7.00 27.55
C LEU A 104 -8.85 -5.84 28.44
N GLY A 105 -9.56 -4.70 28.45
CA GLY A 105 -9.14 -3.50 29.16
C GLY A 105 -7.85 -2.90 28.59
N LYS A 106 -7.62 -3.02 27.26
CA LYS A 106 -6.39 -2.56 26.60
C LYS A 106 -6.62 -1.26 25.82
N PRO A 107 -5.60 -0.39 25.73
CA PRO A 107 -5.68 0.81 24.92
C PRO A 107 -5.85 0.48 23.44
N LEU A 108 -6.65 1.30 22.75
CA LEU A 108 -6.95 1.15 21.32
C LEU A 108 -6.46 2.37 20.53
N TYR A 109 -5.82 2.11 19.41
CA TYR A 109 -5.32 3.13 18.48
C TYR A 109 -5.96 2.94 17.10
N GLY A 110 -6.80 3.90 16.69
CA GLY A 110 -7.31 3.98 15.33
C GLY A 110 -6.28 4.71 14.47
N VAL A 111 -5.72 4.07 13.45
CA VAL A 111 -4.61 4.61 12.68
C VAL A 111 -4.93 4.71 11.19
N ASN A 112 -4.17 5.54 10.50
CA ASN A 112 -4.30 5.75 9.07
C ASN A 112 -3.63 4.62 8.28
N HIS A 113 -4.36 4.05 7.34
CA HIS A 113 -3.92 2.98 6.46
C HIS A 113 -2.65 3.33 5.65
N LEU A 114 -2.63 4.52 5.02
CA LEU A 114 -1.51 4.94 4.18
C LEU A 114 -0.25 5.17 5.01
N VAL A 115 -0.39 5.73 6.21
CA VAL A 115 0.74 5.89 7.13
C VAL A 115 1.21 4.52 7.65
N GLY A 116 0.30 3.56 7.80
CA GLY A 116 0.64 2.17 8.08
C GLY A 116 1.62 1.58 7.07
N HIS A 117 1.41 1.80 5.77
CA HIS A 117 2.34 1.36 4.73
C HIS A 117 3.75 1.95 4.90
N VAL A 118 3.87 3.20 5.35
CA VAL A 118 5.18 3.77 5.70
C VAL A 118 5.75 3.08 6.94
N GLY A 119 4.90 2.81 7.92
CA GLY A 119 5.26 2.11 9.16
C GLY A 119 5.79 0.68 8.95
N ALA A 120 5.40 0.02 7.86
CA ALA A 120 5.91 -1.31 7.50
C ALA A 120 7.44 -1.36 7.39
N ASP A 121 8.08 -0.25 7.01
CA ASP A 121 9.53 -0.15 6.88
C ASP A 121 10.29 -0.18 8.23
N LEU A 122 9.60 0.05 9.34
CA LEU A 122 10.17 -0.08 10.68
C LEU A 122 10.39 -1.54 11.09
N LEU A 123 9.65 -2.46 10.48
CA LEU A 123 9.62 -3.86 10.89
C LEU A 123 10.91 -4.59 10.55
N ARG A 124 11.33 -5.42 11.48
CA ARG A 124 12.45 -6.36 11.34
C ARG A 124 11.90 -7.78 11.32
N PRO A 125 11.78 -8.39 10.13
CA PRO A 125 11.44 -9.80 10.05
C PRO A 125 12.48 -10.67 10.79
N ALA A 126 12.02 -11.76 11.41
CA ALA A 126 12.87 -12.65 12.19
C ALA A 126 13.98 -13.31 11.35
N ASP A 127 13.80 -13.44 10.02
CA ASP A 127 14.78 -13.98 9.08
C ASP A 127 15.91 -12.98 8.71
N GLY A 128 15.85 -11.74 9.24
CA GLY A 128 16.83 -10.70 8.97
C GLY A 128 16.75 -10.12 7.55
N THR A 129 15.71 -10.43 6.77
CA THR A 129 15.49 -9.84 5.45
C THR A 129 14.98 -8.41 5.57
N GLY A 130 15.51 -7.51 4.75
CA GLY A 130 15.09 -6.12 4.70
C GLY A 130 15.91 -5.16 5.56
N ALA A 131 15.77 -3.87 5.26
CA ALA A 131 16.51 -2.80 5.93
C ALA A 131 15.99 -2.48 7.34
N GLY A 132 14.87 -3.06 7.77
CA GLY A 132 14.12 -2.81 8.99
C GLY A 132 14.86 -2.07 10.10
N GLY A 133 14.27 -1.06 10.69
CA GLY A 133 14.93 -0.24 11.71
C GLY A 133 14.38 1.17 11.74
N GLU A 134 15.19 2.10 12.25
CA GLU A 134 14.78 3.49 12.32
C GLU A 134 14.61 4.09 10.90
N LEU A 135 13.45 4.67 10.63
CA LEU A 135 13.20 5.42 9.40
C LEU A 135 13.85 6.80 9.55
N GLU A 136 14.84 7.06 8.72
CA GLU A 136 15.45 8.39 8.70
C GLU A 136 14.49 9.42 8.08
N LEU A 137 14.18 10.47 8.83
CA LEU A 137 13.26 11.53 8.45
C LEU A 137 14.00 12.85 8.20
N PRO A 138 13.49 13.76 7.35
CA PRO A 138 12.33 13.57 6.51
C PRO A 138 12.57 12.57 5.36
N THR A 139 11.49 11.90 4.93
CA THR A 139 11.49 10.95 3.81
C THR A 139 10.31 11.24 2.87
N VAL A 140 10.53 11.16 1.57
CA VAL A 140 9.45 11.11 0.58
C VAL A 140 8.99 9.65 0.49
N ALA A 141 7.68 9.39 0.56
CA ALA A 141 7.12 8.06 0.40
C ALA A 141 6.20 8.01 -0.82
N LEU A 142 6.45 7.09 -1.73
CA LEU A 142 5.57 6.77 -2.85
C LEU A 142 4.81 5.49 -2.52
N LEU A 143 3.52 5.61 -2.28
CA LEU A 143 2.62 4.51 -1.97
C LEU A 143 1.78 4.16 -3.20
N VAL A 144 1.91 2.93 -3.69
CA VAL A 144 1.25 2.49 -4.93
C VAL A 144 0.60 1.13 -4.74
N SER A 145 -0.73 1.12 -4.69
CA SER A 145 -1.54 -0.09 -4.48
C SER A 145 -2.67 -0.21 -5.51
N GLY A 146 -3.57 -1.16 -5.32
CA GLY A 146 -4.80 -1.31 -6.10
C GLY A 146 -5.74 -0.12 -5.97
N GLY A 147 -5.85 0.46 -4.76
CA GLY A 147 -6.76 1.57 -4.46
C GLY A 147 -6.10 2.93 -4.39
N HIS A 148 -4.80 3.02 -4.16
CA HIS A 148 -4.10 4.27 -3.90
C HIS A 148 -2.86 4.44 -4.78
N THR A 149 -2.60 5.68 -5.16
CA THR A 149 -1.32 6.13 -5.73
C THR A 149 -1.06 7.51 -5.15
N SER A 150 -0.22 7.58 -4.14
CA SER A 150 -0.02 8.78 -3.34
C SER A 150 1.47 9.04 -3.12
N LEU A 151 1.84 10.30 -3.14
CA LEU A 151 3.18 10.78 -2.83
C LEU A 151 3.12 11.61 -1.56
N LEU A 152 3.86 11.21 -0.54
CA LEU A 152 3.83 11.79 0.79
C LEU A 152 5.19 12.39 1.14
N LEU A 153 5.19 13.43 1.98
CA LEU A 153 6.35 13.85 2.74
C LEU A 153 6.12 13.50 4.20
N VAL A 154 6.99 12.66 4.74
CA VAL A 154 6.95 12.23 6.13
C VAL A 154 8.08 12.95 6.87
N ARG A 155 7.74 13.90 7.74
CA ARG A 155 8.68 14.59 8.64
C ARG A 155 8.67 13.97 10.03
N ASP A 156 7.52 13.46 10.45
CA ASP A 156 7.32 12.67 11.66
C ASP A 156 6.22 11.65 11.38
N LEU A 157 6.50 10.36 11.64
CA LEU A 157 5.58 9.27 11.29
C LEU A 157 4.28 9.31 12.11
N THR A 158 4.31 9.90 13.29
CA THR A 158 3.17 9.93 14.21
C THR A 158 2.41 11.26 14.22
N ARG A 159 2.99 12.32 13.62
CA ARG A 159 2.46 13.70 13.78
C ARG A 159 2.49 14.56 12.55
N ASP A 160 3.44 14.35 11.62
CA ASP A 160 3.67 15.26 10.49
C ASP A 160 3.87 14.50 9.19
N VAL A 161 2.74 14.18 8.57
CA VAL A 161 2.65 13.56 7.24
C VAL A 161 1.87 14.50 6.33
N GLU A 162 2.47 14.86 5.21
CA GLU A 162 1.89 15.77 4.21
C GLU A 162 1.61 15.00 2.92
N LEU A 163 0.43 15.20 2.34
CA LEU A 163 0.10 14.74 1.00
C LEU A 163 0.69 15.71 -0.02
N LEU A 164 1.67 15.27 -0.80
CA LEU A 164 2.26 16.08 -1.89
C LEU A 164 1.43 16.00 -3.16
N GLY A 165 0.89 14.82 -3.45
CA GLY A 165 0.04 14.57 -4.60
C GLY A 165 -0.49 13.14 -4.59
N GLU A 166 -1.55 12.91 -5.35
CA GLU A 166 -2.20 11.61 -5.47
C GLU A 166 -2.77 11.41 -6.88
N THR A 167 -3.31 10.24 -7.16
CA THR A 167 -4.01 10.03 -8.43
C THR A 167 -5.32 10.80 -8.45
N ILE A 168 -5.58 11.49 -9.56
CA ILE A 168 -6.82 12.24 -9.79
C ILE A 168 -7.91 11.39 -10.46
N ASP A 169 -7.59 10.14 -10.81
CA ASP A 169 -8.49 9.19 -11.46
C ASP A 169 -8.18 7.75 -11.02
N ASP A 170 -7.94 6.81 -11.95
CA ASP A 170 -7.59 5.42 -11.60
C ASP A 170 -6.28 5.37 -10.79
N ALA A 171 -6.22 4.53 -9.75
CA ALA A 171 -4.94 4.17 -9.12
C ALA A 171 -4.08 3.34 -10.10
N ALA A 172 -2.76 3.32 -9.89
CA ALA A 172 -1.86 2.57 -10.78
C ALA A 172 -2.20 1.07 -10.81
N GLY A 173 -2.44 0.45 -9.64
CA GLY A 173 -2.83 -0.97 -9.58
C GLY A 173 -4.16 -1.25 -10.26
N GLU A 174 -5.15 -0.38 -10.07
CA GLU A 174 -6.42 -0.45 -10.79
C GLU A 174 -6.23 -0.33 -12.31
N ALA A 175 -5.32 0.52 -12.77
CA ALA A 175 -4.97 0.61 -14.19
C ALA A 175 -4.33 -0.68 -14.71
N PHE A 176 -3.46 -1.35 -13.92
CA PHE A 176 -2.93 -2.68 -14.25
C PHE A 176 -4.06 -3.71 -14.42
N ASP A 177 -5.02 -3.77 -13.51
CA ASP A 177 -6.14 -4.72 -13.57
C ASP A 177 -7.04 -4.46 -14.79
N LYS A 178 -7.35 -3.19 -15.06
CA LYS A 178 -8.17 -2.80 -16.21
C LYS A 178 -7.49 -3.11 -17.55
N VAL A 179 -6.17 -2.87 -17.65
CA VAL A 179 -5.41 -3.18 -18.86
C VAL A 179 -5.22 -4.69 -19.02
N ALA A 180 -4.96 -5.44 -17.96
CA ALA A 180 -4.92 -6.89 -18.01
C ALA A 180 -6.21 -7.47 -18.59
N ARG A 181 -7.36 -7.00 -18.12
CA ARG A 181 -8.66 -7.39 -18.64
C ARG A 181 -8.84 -7.06 -20.12
N LEU A 182 -8.37 -5.89 -20.59
CA LEU A 182 -8.37 -5.51 -22.01
C LEU A 182 -7.55 -6.47 -22.88
N LEU A 183 -6.47 -7.01 -22.31
CA LEU A 183 -5.58 -7.96 -22.97
C LEU A 183 -6.03 -9.43 -22.81
N GLY A 184 -7.17 -9.70 -22.15
CA GLY A 184 -7.65 -11.05 -21.89
C GLY A 184 -6.84 -11.81 -20.83
N LEU A 185 -6.06 -11.10 -20.01
CA LEU A 185 -5.29 -11.68 -18.91
C LEU A 185 -6.15 -11.82 -17.64
N PRO A 186 -5.92 -12.87 -16.84
CA PRO A 186 -6.71 -13.10 -15.63
C PRO A 186 -6.41 -12.10 -14.52
N TYR A 187 -7.36 -11.93 -13.60
CA TYR A 187 -7.20 -11.18 -12.36
C TYR A 187 -6.36 -11.99 -11.32
N PRO A 188 -5.53 -11.34 -10.47
CA PRO A 188 -5.14 -9.93 -10.47
C PRO A 188 -4.23 -9.58 -11.65
N GLY A 189 -4.45 -8.38 -12.21
CA GLY A 189 -3.79 -7.95 -13.46
C GLY A 189 -2.31 -7.61 -13.30
N GLY A 190 -1.91 -7.04 -12.17
CA GLY A 190 -0.53 -6.58 -11.95
C GLY A 190 0.53 -7.65 -12.25
N PRO A 191 0.51 -8.82 -11.59
CA PRO A 191 1.47 -9.90 -11.84
C PRO A 191 1.39 -10.46 -13.27
N ARG A 192 0.19 -10.45 -13.88
CA ARG A 192 -0.02 -10.95 -15.24
C ARG A 192 0.55 -10.03 -16.30
N ILE A 193 0.37 -8.73 -16.12
CA ILE A 193 1.03 -7.71 -16.97
C ILE A 193 2.54 -7.80 -16.82
N ASP A 194 3.07 -7.93 -15.59
CA ASP A 194 4.51 -8.00 -15.37
C ASP A 194 5.13 -9.23 -16.04
N ALA A 195 4.48 -10.39 -15.92
CA ALA A 195 4.90 -11.62 -16.59
C ALA A 195 4.83 -11.49 -18.12
N ALA A 196 3.73 -11.00 -18.69
CA ALA A 196 3.59 -10.83 -20.13
C ALA A 196 4.63 -9.81 -20.69
N ALA A 197 4.86 -8.72 -19.96
CA ALA A 197 5.80 -7.67 -20.33
C ALA A 197 7.27 -8.11 -20.29
N ALA A 198 7.59 -9.20 -19.60
CA ALA A 198 8.95 -9.75 -19.59
C ALA A 198 9.36 -10.32 -20.97
N GLU A 199 8.39 -10.73 -21.79
CA GLU A 199 8.59 -11.28 -23.14
C GLU A 199 8.45 -10.20 -24.23
N GLY A 200 8.12 -8.94 -23.87
CA GLY A 200 7.84 -7.85 -24.80
C GLY A 200 8.94 -6.80 -24.88
N ASP A 201 8.88 -6.03 -25.97
CA ASP A 201 9.75 -4.86 -26.18
C ASP A 201 9.07 -3.59 -25.64
N PRO A 202 9.60 -2.93 -24.58
CA PRO A 202 9.03 -1.71 -24.00
C PRO A 202 9.08 -0.50 -24.97
N ASP A 203 9.93 -0.53 -25.99
CA ASP A 203 10.07 0.52 -26.99
C ASP A 203 9.21 0.31 -28.24
N ALA A 204 8.62 -0.87 -28.42
CA ALA A 204 7.77 -1.17 -29.57
C ALA A 204 6.53 -0.27 -29.64
N ILE A 205 5.97 0.11 -28.49
CA ILE A 205 4.77 0.95 -28.40
C ILE A 205 4.96 2.02 -27.32
N ARG A 206 5.01 3.27 -27.73
CA ARG A 206 5.12 4.40 -26.80
C ARG A 206 3.73 4.91 -26.37
N PHE A 207 3.28 4.48 -25.20
CA PHE A 207 2.08 5.00 -24.59
C PHE A 207 2.32 6.35 -23.87
N PRO A 208 1.25 7.16 -23.68
CA PRO A 208 1.37 8.47 -23.03
C PRO A 208 1.75 8.35 -21.55
N ARG A 209 2.41 9.39 -21.04
CA ARG A 209 2.70 9.62 -19.62
C ARG A 209 1.74 10.68 -19.08
N GLY A 210 0.88 10.31 -18.16
CA GLY A 210 -0.12 11.21 -17.59
C GLY A 210 0.52 12.37 -16.82
N LEU A 211 -0.02 13.58 -16.97
CA LEU A 211 0.35 14.78 -16.21
C LEU A 211 1.87 15.10 -16.22
N THR A 212 2.53 14.94 -17.38
CA THR A 212 3.97 15.21 -17.52
C THR A 212 4.29 16.40 -18.41
N HIS A 213 3.31 17.00 -19.09
CA HIS A 213 3.54 18.18 -19.89
C HIS A 213 3.75 19.43 -19.03
N ALA A 214 4.50 20.41 -19.52
CA ALA A 214 4.83 21.63 -18.75
C ALA A 214 3.62 22.31 -18.14
N LYS A 215 2.50 22.46 -18.88
CA LYS A 215 1.25 23.05 -18.40
C LYS A 215 0.57 22.25 -17.29
N ASP A 216 0.75 20.91 -17.28
CA ASP A 216 0.16 20.06 -16.26
C ASP A 216 0.97 20.15 -14.97
N LEU A 217 2.31 20.31 -15.09
CA LEU A 217 3.20 20.41 -13.94
C LEU A 217 3.00 21.69 -13.11
N GLU A 218 2.33 22.72 -13.64
CA GLU A 218 1.97 23.91 -12.86
C GLU A 218 0.94 23.62 -11.76
N LYS A 219 -0.01 22.70 -12.02
CA LYS A 219 -1.12 22.36 -11.11
C LYS A 219 -0.99 20.97 -10.50
N HIS A 220 -0.40 20.03 -11.25
CA HIS A 220 -0.39 18.61 -10.94
C HIS A 220 1.04 18.06 -10.86
N ARG A 221 1.93 18.85 -10.23
CA ARG A 221 3.37 18.54 -10.20
C ARG A 221 3.65 17.14 -9.69
N TYR A 222 2.93 16.73 -8.65
CA TYR A 222 3.10 15.45 -7.99
C TYR A 222 1.88 14.52 -8.13
N ASP A 223 0.79 15.00 -8.74
CA ASP A 223 -0.39 14.18 -8.97
C ASP A 223 -0.17 13.19 -10.11
N PHE A 224 -0.94 12.11 -10.08
CA PHE A 224 -0.91 11.05 -11.07
C PHE A 224 -2.23 10.96 -11.85
N SER A 225 -2.19 10.36 -13.04
CA SER A 225 -3.36 10.04 -13.84
C SER A 225 -3.07 8.86 -14.75
N PHE A 226 -3.90 7.83 -14.70
CA PHE A 226 -3.74 6.60 -15.48
C PHE A 226 -4.94 6.29 -16.38
N SER A 227 -6.08 6.98 -16.25
CA SER A 227 -7.25 6.76 -17.09
C SER A 227 -7.00 7.07 -18.57
N GLY A 228 -6.21 8.11 -18.85
CA GLY A 228 -5.78 8.45 -20.21
C GLY A 228 -4.86 7.40 -20.82
N LEU A 229 -3.96 6.83 -20.03
CA LEU A 229 -3.07 5.74 -20.44
C LEU A 229 -3.88 4.48 -20.77
N LYS A 230 -4.82 4.07 -19.90
CA LYS A 230 -5.74 2.96 -20.15
C LYS A 230 -6.51 3.15 -21.47
N THR A 231 -7.03 4.34 -21.70
CA THR A 231 -7.76 4.68 -22.92
C THR A 231 -6.88 4.57 -24.17
N ALA A 232 -5.62 4.98 -24.08
CA ALA A 232 -4.65 4.84 -25.18
C ALA A 232 -4.37 3.38 -25.51
N VAL A 233 -4.21 2.52 -24.49
CA VAL A 233 -4.04 1.08 -24.67
C VAL A 233 -5.29 0.47 -25.33
N ALA A 234 -6.48 0.80 -24.85
CA ALA A 234 -7.74 0.28 -25.42
C ALA A 234 -7.88 0.63 -26.89
N ARG A 235 -7.61 1.88 -27.29
CA ARG A 235 -7.63 2.32 -28.68
C ARG A 235 -6.61 1.59 -29.54
N TYR A 236 -5.40 1.38 -29.02
CA TYR A 236 -4.36 0.65 -29.75
C TYR A 236 -4.78 -0.79 -30.03
N VAL A 237 -5.27 -1.49 -29.02
CA VAL A 237 -5.75 -2.89 -29.13
C VAL A 237 -6.91 -3.00 -30.12
N GLU A 238 -7.86 -2.07 -30.07
CA GLU A 238 -8.99 -2.00 -30.98
C GLU A 238 -8.55 -1.78 -32.44
N GLN A 239 -7.67 -0.79 -32.68
CA GLN A 239 -7.13 -0.47 -34.00
C GLN A 239 -6.29 -1.60 -34.60
N ALA A 240 -5.58 -2.33 -33.75
CA ALA A 240 -4.79 -3.49 -34.19
C ALA A 240 -5.66 -4.68 -34.67
N GLY A 241 -6.95 -4.72 -34.29
CA GLY A 241 -7.89 -5.75 -34.73
C GLY A 241 -7.43 -7.17 -34.43
N GLY A 242 -6.85 -7.40 -33.25
CA GLY A 242 -6.32 -8.70 -32.81
C GLY A 242 -4.91 -9.05 -33.33
N ARG A 243 -4.22 -8.14 -34.04
CA ARG A 243 -2.85 -8.34 -34.57
C ARG A 243 -1.77 -7.70 -33.70
N HIS A 244 -2.09 -7.34 -32.47
CA HIS A 244 -1.12 -6.81 -31.52
C HIS A 244 -0.35 -7.93 -30.79
N SER A 245 0.88 -7.65 -30.42
CA SER A 245 1.63 -8.46 -29.47
C SER A 245 1.17 -8.09 -28.05
N THR A 246 0.55 -9.02 -27.34
CA THR A 246 0.16 -8.81 -25.94
C THR A 246 1.38 -8.48 -25.08
N ALA A 247 2.51 -9.11 -25.34
CA ALA A 247 3.77 -8.87 -24.63
C ALA A 247 4.25 -7.42 -24.81
N ASP A 248 4.27 -6.90 -26.06
CA ASP A 248 4.74 -5.53 -26.33
C ASP A 248 3.78 -4.48 -25.77
N VAL A 249 2.45 -4.72 -25.86
CA VAL A 249 1.46 -3.84 -25.24
C VAL A 249 1.65 -3.80 -23.72
N ALA A 250 1.82 -4.95 -23.08
CA ALA A 250 2.08 -5.05 -21.65
C ALA A 250 3.39 -4.36 -21.27
N ALA A 251 4.46 -4.54 -22.05
CA ALA A 251 5.75 -3.92 -21.81
C ALA A 251 5.70 -2.39 -21.93
N GLY A 252 5.11 -1.87 -22.99
CA GLY A 252 4.97 -0.42 -23.20
C GLY A 252 4.06 0.25 -22.17
N PHE A 253 2.97 -0.43 -21.74
CA PHE A 253 2.11 0.02 -20.66
C PHE A 253 2.87 0.08 -19.33
N ARG A 254 3.50 -1.04 -18.94
CA ARG A 254 4.27 -1.16 -17.70
C ARG A 254 5.37 -0.10 -17.63
N GLU A 255 6.11 0.11 -18.73
CA GLU A 255 7.14 1.15 -18.83
C GLU A 255 6.55 2.54 -18.60
N SER A 256 5.38 2.84 -19.18
CA SER A 256 4.73 4.14 -19.00
C SER A 256 4.33 4.42 -17.56
N VAL A 257 3.82 3.40 -16.84
CA VAL A 257 3.48 3.53 -15.42
C VAL A 257 4.74 3.72 -14.57
N ALA A 258 5.75 2.86 -14.74
CA ALA A 258 6.99 2.92 -13.98
C ALA A 258 7.71 4.26 -14.18
N ASP A 259 7.73 4.78 -15.40
CA ASP A 259 8.35 6.07 -15.75
C ASP A 259 7.70 7.23 -15.00
N VAL A 260 6.36 7.34 -15.01
CA VAL A 260 5.63 8.42 -14.34
C VAL A 260 5.81 8.36 -12.83
N LEU A 261 5.64 7.16 -12.24
CA LEU A 261 5.76 6.97 -10.79
C LEU A 261 7.13 7.41 -10.28
N THR A 262 8.18 6.89 -10.89
CA THR A 262 9.56 7.15 -10.43
C THR A 262 10.03 8.57 -10.74
N ALA A 263 9.63 9.14 -11.88
CA ALA A 263 9.99 10.52 -12.26
C ALA A 263 9.40 11.54 -11.28
N LYS A 264 8.12 11.39 -10.90
CA LYS A 264 7.46 12.32 -9.97
C LYS A 264 7.97 12.15 -8.54
N ALA A 265 8.23 10.92 -8.09
CA ALA A 265 8.81 10.67 -6.76
C ALA A 265 10.19 11.32 -6.60
N LEU A 266 11.07 11.16 -7.59
CA LEU A 266 12.39 11.78 -7.56
C LEU A 266 12.35 13.30 -7.79
N ALA A 267 11.36 13.81 -8.55
CA ALA A 267 11.12 15.24 -8.63
C ALA A 267 10.78 15.82 -7.26
N ALA A 268 9.93 15.16 -6.47
CA ALA A 268 9.63 15.58 -5.11
C ALA A 268 10.86 15.56 -4.20
N CYS A 269 11.67 14.49 -4.25
CA CYS A 269 12.93 14.44 -3.50
C CYS A 269 13.84 15.63 -3.82
N ARG A 270 14.03 15.92 -5.10
CA ARG A 270 14.87 17.03 -5.57
C ARG A 270 14.31 18.39 -5.15
N ASP A 271 13.03 18.62 -5.39
CA ASP A 271 12.39 19.93 -5.20
C ASP A 271 12.29 20.30 -3.72
N LEU A 272 12.13 19.29 -2.84
CA LEU A 272 12.06 19.44 -1.39
C LEU A 272 13.43 19.31 -0.71
N GLY A 273 14.48 18.96 -1.44
CA GLY A 273 15.81 18.72 -0.86
C GLY A 273 15.87 17.53 0.09
N VAL A 274 15.00 16.53 -0.11
CA VAL A 274 14.92 15.30 0.71
C VAL A 274 15.64 14.17 0.00
N PRO A 275 16.82 13.72 0.46
CA PRO A 275 17.62 12.71 -0.24
C PRO A 275 17.19 11.27 0.08
N ARG A 276 15.93 11.04 0.42
CA ARG A 276 15.41 9.74 0.82
C ARG A 276 14.05 9.48 0.16
N LEU A 277 13.90 8.28 -0.38
CA LEU A 277 12.67 7.80 -1.00
C LEU A 277 12.32 6.42 -0.44
N LEU A 278 11.09 6.27 0.03
CA LEU A 278 10.50 4.98 0.39
C LEU A 278 9.47 4.59 -0.68
N LEU A 279 9.49 3.35 -1.12
CA LEU A 279 8.41 2.77 -1.94
C LEU A 279 7.60 1.79 -1.09
N GLY A 280 6.26 1.92 -1.14
CA GLY A 280 5.33 1.03 -0.45
C GLY A 280 4.10 0.72 -1.31
N GLY A 281 3.30 -0.25 -0.85
CA GLY A 281 2.11 -0.70 -1.55
C GLY A 281 2.38 -1.85 -2.54
N GLY A 282 1.32 -2.63 -2.85
CA GLY A 282 1.44 -3.88 -3.61
C GLY A 282 2.02 -3.75 -5.02
N VAL A 283 1.88 -2.59 -5.68
CA VAL A 283 2.46 -2.37 -7.03
C VAL A 283 3.98 -2.33 -7.01
N VAL A 284 4.61 -2.16 -5.85
CA VAL A 284 6.07 -2.26 -5.71
C VAL A 284 6.58 -3.69 -6.01
N ALA A 285 5.71 -4.70 -5.98
CA ALA A 285 6.04 -6.05 -6.45
C ALA A 285 6.36 -6.08 -7.96
N ASN A 286 5.97 -5.06 -8.73
CA ASN A 286 6.31 -4.95 -10.16
C ASN A 286 7.83 -4.76 -10.35
N ALA A 287 8.46 -5.67 -11.09
CA ALA A 287 9.92 -5.68 -11.28
C ALA A 287 10.45 -4.42 -11.95
N ARG A 288 9.71 -3.85 -12.92
CA ARG A 288 10.16 -2.66 -13.65
C ARG A 288 10.08 -1.41 -12.80
N VAL A 289 9.04 -1.28 -11.97
CA VAL A 289 8.90 -0.15 -11.03
C VAL A 289 10.10 -0.12 -10.09
N ARG A 290 10.47 -1.28 -9.51
CA ARG A 290 11.66 -1.37 -8.63
C ARG A 290 12.94 -1.04 -9.37
N ALA A 291 13.20 -1.71 -10.48
CA ALA A 291 14.45 -1.53 -11.23
C ALA A 291 14.66 -0.07 -11.66
N LEU A 292 13.60 0.58 -12.15
CA LEU A 292 13.69 1.97 -12.59
C LEU A 292 13.82 2.95 -11.41
N ALA A 293 13.19 2.63 -10.26
CA ALA A 293 13.37 3.41 -9.04
C ALA A 293 14.81 3.30 -8.51
N GLU A 294 15.38 2.10 -8.47
CA GLU A 294 16.78 1.86 -8.07
C GLU A 294 17.77 2.59 -8.97
N GLU A 295 17.61 2.45 -10.29
CA GLU A 295 18.45 3.13 -11.28
C GLU A 295 18.42 4.65 -11.11
N ARG A 296 17.22 5.22 -11.03
CA ARG A 296 17.04 6.67 -10.96
C ARG A 296 17.43 7.25 -9.61
N ALA A 297 17.14 6.55 -8.52
CA ALA A 297 17.54 6.97 -7.17
C ALA A 297 19.06 6.99 -7.04
N ALA A 298 19.75 5.95 -7.54
CA ALA A 298 21.21 5.90 -7.56
C ALA A 298 21.81 7.05 -8.38
N ALA A 299 21.26 7.31 -9.58
CA ALA A 299 21.71 8.41 -10.44
C ALA A 299 21.48 9.80 -9.79
N ALA A 300 20.44 9.94 -8.97
CA ALA A 300 20.10 11.19 -8.26
C ALA A 300 20.78 11.34 -6.90
N GLY A 301 21.50 10.33 -6.40
CA GLY A 301 22.07 10.32 -5.05
C GLY A 301 21.00 10.26 -3.95
N VAL A 302 19.83 9.67 -4.26
CA VAL A 302 18.72 9.49 -3.32
C VAL A 302 18.81 8.09 -2.70
N ALA A 303 18.78 8.01 -1.39
CA ALA A 303 18.71 6.75 -0.66
C ALA A 303 17.31 6.14 -0.83
N LEU A 304 17.24 4.99 -1.49
CA LEU A 304 15.99 4.25 -1.73
C LEU A 304 15.81 3.17 -0.66
N ARG A 305 14.61 3.10 -0.09
CA ARG A 305 14.17 2.03 0.79
C ARG A 305 12.92 1.36 0.21
N ILE A 306 12.91 0.04 0.27
CA ILE A 306 11.77 -0.79 -0.12
C ILE A 306 11.60 -1.84 0.98
N PRO A 307 10.47 -1.87 1.70
CA PRO A 307 10.19 -2.92 2.67
C PRO A 307 10.22 -4.31 2.00
N PRO A 308 10.41 -5.38 2.75
CA PRO A 308 10.21 -6.74 2.23
C PRO A 308 8.87 -6.85 1.50
N LEU A 309 8.85 -7.49 0.32
CA LEU A 309 7.65 -7.53 -0.53
C LEU A 309 6.41 -8.08 0.18
N ALA A 310 6.61 -9.01 1.12
CA ALA A 310 5.53 -9.55 1.96
C ALA A 310 4.88 -8.51 2.90
N LEU A 311 5.54 -7.38 3.12
CA LEU A 311 5.04 -6.25 3.93
C LEU A 311 4.57 -5.07 3.07
N CYS A 312 4.68 -5.15 1.75
CA CYS A 312 4.24 -4.07 0.84
C CYS A 312 2.73 -4.12 0.55
N THR A 313 2.10 -5.30 0.59
CA THR A 313 0.63 -5.43 0.47
C THR A 313 -0.06 -5.09 1.79
N ASP A 314 -1.39 -4.94 1.77
CA ASP A 314 -2.19 -4.68 2.96
C ASP A 314 -1.99 -5.82 3.98
N ASN A 315 -1.64 -5.45 5.22
CA ASN A 315 -1.30 -6.42 6.25
C ASN A 315 -1.48 -5.85 7.67
N GLY A 316 -1.69 -6.72 8.65
CA GLY A 316 -1.87 -6.31 10.05
C GLY A 316 -0.58 -5.82 10.72
N ALA A 317 0.59 -6.28 10.26
CA ALA A 317 1.85 -5.92 10.90
C ALA A 317 2.22 -4.44 10.66
N MET A 318 1.89 -3.84 9.51
CA MET A 318 2.10 -2.41 9.24
C MET A 318 1.27 -1.54 10.20
N ILE A 319 0.08 -1.99 10.55
CA ILE A 319 -0.82 -1.30 11.49
C ILE A 319 -0.31 -1.47 12.93
N ALA A 320 0.14 -2.69 13.27
CA ALA A 320 0.76 -2.95 14.56
C ALA A 320 2.04 -2.12 14.77
N ALA A 321 2.88 -1.96 13.72
CA ALA A 321 4.11 -1.18 13.77
C ALA A 321 3.84 0.31 14.07
N LEU A 322 2.85 0.90 13.37
CA LEU A 322 2.43 2.28 13.63
C LEU A 322 1.85 2.43 15.05
N GLY A 323 1.00 1.49 15.46
CA GLY A 323 0.47 1.44 16.82
C GLY A 323 1.57 1.32 17.88
N ALA A 324 2.56 0.46 17.67
CA ALA A 324 3.69 0.30 18.58
C ALA A 324 4.54 1.58 18.68
N ARG A 325 4.69 2.31 17.59
CA ARG A 325 5.38 3.60 17.56
C ARG A 325 4.63 4.65 18.37
N LEU A 326 3.29 4.75 18.18
CA LEU A 326 2.43 5.65 18.96
C LEU A 326 2.50 5.36 20.46
N VAL A 327 2.42 4.09 20.86
CA VAL A 327 2.57 3.67 22.26
C VAL A 327 3.94 4.05 22.83
N ALA A 328 5.01 3.76 22.10
CA ALA A 328 6.39 4.02 22.54
C ALA A 328 6.68 5.52 22.71
N GLU A 329 6.02 6.37 21.91
CA GLU A 329 6.13 7.84 22.02
C GLU A 329 5.16 8.46 23.05
N GLY A 330 4.33 7.63 23.69
CA GLY A 330 3.40 8.08 24.73
C GLY A 330 2.19 8.84 24.20
N HIS A 331 1.78 8.58 22.96
CA HIS A 331 0.53 9.11 22.45
C HIS A 331 -0.66 8.54 23.25
N PRO A 332 -1.70 9.35 23.52
CA PRO A 332 -2.89 8.85 24.19
C PRO A 332 -3.62 7.84 23.29
N PRO A 333 -4.31 6.85 23.87
CA PRO A 333 -5.20 6.00 23.09
C PRO A 333 -6.25 6.84 22.35
N SER A 334 -6.71 6.35 21.21
CA SER A 334 -7.81 6.98 20.46
C SER A 334 -9.07 7.03 21.31
N GLY A 335 -9.77 8.16 21.25
CA GLY A 335 -11.05 8.35 21.90
C GLY A 335 -12.19 7.60 21.20
N ASP A 336 -13.35 8.22 21.15
CA ASP A 336 -14.45 7.67 20.33
C ASP A 336 -14.22 8.02 18.85
N PHE A 337 -13.99 7.00 18.04
CA PHE A 337 -13.79 7.12 16.60
C PHE A 337 -14.60 6.06 15.85
N GLY A 338 -14.85 6.29 14.57
CA GLY A 338 -15.50 5.35 13.67
C GLY A 338 -14.59 4.98 12.48
N ALA A 339 -15.11 4.14 11.60
CA ALA A 339 -14.53 3.92 10.30
C ALA A 339 -14.74 5.16 9.43
N ASP A 340 -13.67 5.68 8.82
CA ASP A 340 -13.70 6.81 7.90
C ASP A 340 -13.09 6.41 6.54
N SER A 341 -13.96 6.19 5.54
CA SER A 341 -13.53 5.77 4.20
C SER A 341 -12.66 6.81 3.47
N THR A 342 -12.64 8.04 3.95
CA THR A 342 -11.96 9.20 3.34
C THR A 342 -10.94 9.85 4.27
N LEU A 343 -10.52 9.14 5.33
CA LEU A 343 -9.61 9.66 6.35
C LEU A 343 -8.36 10.27 5.69
N PRO A 344 -8.12 11.59 5.84
CA PRO A 344 -6.96 12.22 5.24
C PRO A 344 -5.65 11.68 5.82
N VAL A 345 -4.63 11.53 4.99
CA VAL A 345 -3.32 11.01 5.43
C VAL A 345 -2.63 11.90 6.47
N THR A 346 -3.01 13.17 6.55
CA THR A 346 -2.53 14.11 7.57
C THR A 346 -3.03 13.78 8.98
N ILE A 347 -4.06 12.93 9.09
CA ILE A 347 -4.56 12.40 10.36
C ILE A 347 -3.98 11.01 10.54
N VAL A 348 -2.87 10.92 11.27
CA VAL A 348 -2.16 9.66 11.52
C VAL A 348 -2.93 8.77 12.48
N GLN A 349 -3.49 9.37 13.53
CA GLN A 349 -4.29 8.72 14.57
C GLN A 349 -5.60 9.47 14.77
N THR A 350 -6.72 8.74 14.89
CA THR A 350 -8.06 9.27 15.14
C THR A 350 -8.38 9.35 16.64
#